data_e0be70a289009b7e753b205a507e3083
#
_entry.id   e0be70a289009b7e753b205a507e3083
#
_cell.length_a   1.000
_cell.length_b   1.000
_cell.length_c   1.000
_cell.angle_alpha   90.00
_cell.angle_beta   90.00
_cell.angle_gamma   90.00
#
_symmetry.space_group_name_H-M   'P 1'
#
loop_
_entity.id
_entity.type
_entity.pdbx_description
1 polymer ?
#
loop_
_entity_poly.entity_id
_entity_poly.type
_entity_poly.pdbx_seq_one_letter_code
_entity_poly.pdbx_strand_id
1 'polypeptide(L)'
;NLDAAGNLLLNETIFSNETRKRSFILLGIGTSYKPFKYLEVYNNISQNYRSVTFSDISIVNPAFVINPNITDEKGYNLDLGVRGVFNKIVSYDLSAFMLYYNDRIGFVQKVFQDGNIKSERGNVGDAVIYGLESLVDFNLIKLFDIDDDYGASFFVNTSLIDSQYKASSINGITGKNV
;
A
#
# COMPACT_ATOMS: atom_id res chain seq x y z
N ASN A 1 5.66 13.70 37.03
CA ASN A 1 5.66 13.13 38.38
C ASN A 1 6.66 13.93 39.25
N LEU A 2 6.31 14.18 40.50
CA LEU A 2 7.22 14.78 41.48
C LEU A 2 7.82 13.65 42.32
N ASP A 3 9.07 13.82 42.77
CA ASP A 3 9.67 12.94 43.76
C ASP A 3 9.06 13.21 45.15
N ALA A 4 9.43 12.42 46.15
CA ALA A 4 8.93 12.57 47.52
C ALA A 4 9.32 13.91 48.17
N ALA A 5 10.23 14.67 47.59
CA ALA A 5 10.69 15.99 48.01
C ALA A 5 10.04 17.13 47.20
N GLY A 6 9.14 16.83 46.25
CA GLY A 6 8.43 17.81 45.43
C GLY A 6 9.21 18.33 44.23
N ASN A 7 10.31 17.69 43.84
CA ASN A 7 11.05 18.05 42.64
C ASN A 7 10.42 17.39 41.39
N LEU A 8 10.37 18.11 40.30
CA LEU A 8 9.98 17.54 39.02
C LEU A 8 10.97 16.43 38.64
N LEU A 9 10.47 15.20 38.63
CA LEU A 9 11.14 14.12 37.94
C LEU A 9 11.05 14.44 36.46
N LEU A 10 12.07 15.10 35.91
CA LEU A 10 12.31 15.13 34.49
C LEU A 10 12.52 13.67 34.09
N ASN A 11 11.49 13.08 33.48
CA ASN A 11 11.71 11.91 32.67
C ASN A 11 12.70 12.34 31.59
N GLU A 12 13.99 12.12 31.82
CA GLU A 12 14.92 12.08 30.73
C GLU A 12 14.41 10.99 29.80
N THR A 13 13.76 11.44 28.73
CA THR A 13 13.51 10.57 27.61
C THR A 13 14.89 10.23 27.09
N ILE A 14 15.42 9.09 27.53
CA ILE A 14 16.67 8.55 27.01
C ILE A 14 16.37 8.31 25.52
N PHE A 15 16.78 9.26 24.69
CA PHE A 15 16.82 9.04 23.24
C PHE A 15 17.86 7.95 23.05
N SER A 16 17.43 6.70 23.01
CA SER A 16 18.30 5.63 22.56
C SER A 16 18.63 5.94 21.10
N ASN A 17 19.89 6.24 20.84
CA ASN A 17 20.39 6.52 19.50
C ASN A 17 20.52 5.18 18.76
N GLU A 18 19.39 4.57 18.42
CA GLU A 18 19.33 3.27 17.78
C GLU A 18 19.55 3.44 16.28
N THR A 19 20.74 3.08 15.82
CA THR A 19 21.05 3.06 14.38
C THR A 19 20.68 1.71 13.81
N ARG A 20 19.63 1.65 13.02
CA ARG A 20 19.20 0.43 12.30
C ARG A 20 19.79 0.43 10.89
N LYS A 21 20.89 -0.30 10.69
CA LYS A 21 21.46 -0.53 9.34
C LYS A 21 20.66 -1.62 8.63
N ARG A 22 20.31 -1.37 7.37
CA ARG A 22 19.58 -2.31 6.52
C ARG A 22 20.25 -2.42 5.17
N SER A 23 20.24 -3.63 4.63
CA SER A 23 20.62 -3.91 3.24
C SER A 23 19.66 -4.94 2.69
N PHE A 24 19.09 -4.69 1.52
CA PHE A 24 18.14 -5.60 0.88
C PHE A 24 18.25 -5.50 -0.64
N ILE A 25 17.88 -6.57 -1.31
CA ILE A 25 17.75 -6.63 -2.77
C ILE A 25 16.28 -6.90 -3.05
N LEU A 26 15.68 -6.11 -3.95
CA LEU A 26 14.33 -6.32 -4.45
C LEU A 26 14.42 -6.83 -5.88
N LEU A 27 13.72 -7.93 -6.12
CA LEU A 27 13.68 -8.57 -7.44
C LEU A 27 12.31 -8.33 -8.07
N GLY A 28 12.30 -8.20 -9.38
CA GLY A 28 11.09 -8.11 -10.16
C GLY A 28 11.32 -8.59 -11.58
N ILE A 29 10.27 -9.07 -12.20
CA ILE A 29 10.24 -9.47 -13.60
C ILE A 29 8.94 -8.99 -14.22
N GLY A 30 9.04 -8.35 -15.37
CA GLY A 30 7.91 -7.95 -16.19
C GLY A 30 8.05 -8.52 -17.59
N THR A 31 6.94 -8.93 -18.16
CA THR A 31 6.90 -9.38 -19.56
C THR A 31 5.72 -8.75 -20.27
N SER A 32 5.86 -8.56 -21.58
CA SER A 32 4.75 -8.18 -22.43
C SER A 32 4.81 -8.94 -23.74
N TYR A 33 3.63 -9.19 -24.32
CA TYR A 33 3.47 -9.87 -25.59
C TYR A 33 2.40 -9.17 -26.44
N LYS A 34 2.71 -8.91 -27.69
CA LYS A 34 1.82 -8.27 -28.66
C LYS A 34 1.35 -9.25 -29.71
N PRO A 35 0.27 -10.02 -29.45
CA PRO A 35 -0.27 -10.95 -30.44
C PRO A 35 -0.84 -10.23 -31.67
N PHE A 36 -1.32 -8.99 -31.48
CA PHE A 36 -1.86 -8.15 -32.56
C PHE A 36 -1.38 -6.71 -32.40
N LYS A 37 -1.44 -5.92 -33.48
CA LYS A 37 -1.03 -4.50 -33.45
C LYS A 37 -1.85 -3.65 -32.47
N TYR A 38 -3.06 -4.08 -32.17
CA TYR A 38 -4.01 -3.38 -31.30
C TYR A 38 -4.13 -3.99 -29.89
N LEU A 39 -3.35 -5.04 -29.59
CA LEU A 39 -3.44 -5.74 -28.30
C LEU A 39 -2.04 -6.07 -27.79
N GLU A 40 -1.76 -5.63 -26.59
CA GLU A 40 -0.61 -6.02 -25.79
C GLU A 40 -1.12 -6.62 -24.47
N VAL A 41 -0.65 -7.82 -24.15
CA VAL A 41 -0.83 -8.46 -22.84
C VAL A 41 0.45 -8.25 -22.06
N TYR A 42 0.35 -7.81 -20.81
CA TYR A 42 1.50 -7.61 -19.96
C TYR A 42 1.29 -8.20 -18.56
N ASN A 43 2.39 -8.56 -17.93
CA ASN A 43 2.40 -8.90 -16.52
C ASN A 43 3.65 -8.34 -15.85
N ASN A 44 3.57 -8.17 -14.53
CA ASN A 44 4.68 -7.81 -13.68
C ASN A 44 4.56 -8.53 -12.35
N ILE A 45 5.66 -9.07 -11.87
CA ILE A 45 5.79 -9.59 -10.50
C ILE A 45 7.01 -8.93 -9.90
N SER A 46 6.86 -8.28 -8.76
CA SER A 46 7.96 -7.61 -8.08
C SER A 46 7.83 -7.74 -6.56
N GLN A 47 8.98 -7.73 -5.89
CA GLN A 47 9.04 -7.62 -4.44
C GLN A 47 8.87 -6.18 -4.02
N ASN A 48 8.22 -5.96 -2.88
CA ASN A 48 8.17 -4.67 -2.21
C ASN A 48 8.77 -4.77 -0.80
N TYR A 49 9.19 -3.63 -0.28
CA TYR A 49 9.77 -3.52 1.05
C TYR A 49 9.51 -2.11 1.59
N ARG A 50 9.09 -2.06 2.85
CA ARG A 50 8.95 -0.81 3.59
C ARG A 50 9.67 -0.95 4.93
N SER A 51 10.68 -0.12 5.14
CA SER A 51 11.34 -0.06 6.44
C SER A 51 10.45 0.65 7.47
N VAL A 52 10.61 0.26 8.74
CA VAL A 52 10.13 1.10 9.85
C VAL A 52 10.78 2.47 9.74
N THR A 53 9.97 3.50 9.65
CA THR A 53 10.40 4.90 9.50
C THR A 53 10.39 5.62 10.83
N PHE A 54 11.03 6.80 10.88
CA PHE A 54 11.00 7.65 12.06
C PHE A 54 9.55 8.00 12.47
N SER A 55 8.66 8.25 11.51
CA SER A 55 7.24 8.51 11.79
C SER A 55 6.50 7.33 12.42
N ASP A 56 6.97 6.11 12.23
CA ASP A 56 6.36 4.93 12.86
C ASP A 56 6.73 4.82 14.35
N ILE A 57 7.87 5.40 14.76
CA ILE A 57 8.45 5.26 16.11
C ILE A 57 8.53 6.58 16.90
N SER A 58 8.13 7.71 16.36
CA SER A 58 8.21 9.03 17.00
C SER A 58 6.87 9.61 17.42
N ILE A 59 5.90 8.77 17.79
CA ILE A 59 4.57 9.22 18.19
C ILE A 59 4.62 9.74 19.62
N VAL A 60 4.36 11.03 19.81
CA VAL A 60 4.43 11.72 21.12
C VAL A 60 3.08 11.74 21.85
N ASN A 61 1.98 11.33 21.22
CA ASN A 61 0.65 11.36 21.81
C ASN A 61 0.48 10.25 22.86
N PRO A 62 0.08 10.56 24.11
CA PRO A 62 -0.08 9.58 25.19
C PRO A 62 -1.15 8.49 24.93
N ALA A 63 -2.10 8.74 24.01
CA ALA A 63 -3.09 7.75 23.57
C ALA A 63 -2.52 6.67 22.64
N PHE A 64 -1.26 6.81 22.23
CA PHE A 64 -0.58 5.88 21.35
C PHE A 64 0.61 5.22 22.05
N VAL A 65 0.88 4.00 21.67
CA VAL A 65 2.05 3.23 22.11
C VAL A 65 2.71 2.61 20.88
N ILE A 66 4.02 2.50 20.92
CA ILE A 66 4.78 1.86 19.85
C ILE A 66 5.16 0.45 20.32
N ASN A 67 4.91 -0.55 19.50
CA ASN A 67 5.36 -1.91 19.77
C ASN A 67 6.91 -1.94 19.68
N PRO A 68 7.63 -2.30 20.76
CA PRO A 68 9.08 -2.34 20.74
C PRO A 68 9.64 -3.35 19.75
N ASN A 69 8.85 -4.36 19.35
CA ASN A 69 9.24 -5.40 18.41
C ASN A 69 8.78 -5.10 16.97
N ILE A 70 8.44 -3.85 16.64
CA ILE A 70 8.04 -3.48 15.30
C ILE A 70 9.12 -3.80 14.27
N THR A 71 8.75 -4.51 13.22
CA THR A 71 9.62 -4.96 12.14
C THR A 71 9.22 -4.35 10.79
N ASP A 72 10.11 -4.47 9.81
CA ASP A 72 9.90 -3.96 8.46
C ASP A 72 8.84 -4.80 7.72
N GLU A 73 8.05 -4.15 6.87
CA GLU A 73 7.10 -4.83 5.97
C GLU A 73 7.83 -5.36 4.74
N LYS A 74 7.38 -6.50 4.24
CA LYS A 74 7.84 -7.10 2.97
C LYS A 74 6.62 -7.58 2.20
N GLY A 75 6.78 -7.75 0.90
CA GLY A 75 5.67 -8.28 0.13
C GLY A 75 5.96 -8.43 -1.35
N TYR A 76 4.87 -8.62 -2.10
CA TYR A 76 4.91 -8.82 -3.53
C TYR A 76 3.80 -8.01 -4.19
N ASN A 77 4.13 -7.46 -5.36
CA ASN A 77 3.17 -6.86 -6.28
C ASN A 77 3.03 -7.79 -7.47
N LEU A 78 1.80 -8.02 -7.88
CA LEU A 78 1.44 -8.76 -9.08
C LEU A 78 0.49 -7.90 -9.90
N ASP A 79 0.82 -7.71 -11.17
CA ASP A 79 0.00 -7.01 -12.13
C ASP A 79 -0.17 -7.87 -13.38
N LEU A 80 -1.38 -7.93 -13.89
CA LEU A 80 -1.73 -8.57 -15.15
C LEU A 80 -2.69 -7.66 -15.91
N GLY A 81 -2.36 -7.32 -17.13
CA GLY A 81 -3.20 -6.41 -17.89
C GLY A 81 -3.16 -6.62 -19.40
N VAL A 82 -4.10 -5.95 -20.02
CA VAL A 82 -4.20 -5.85 -21.48
C VAL A 82 -4.39 -4.39 -21.87
N ARG A 83 -3.65 -3.96 -22.88
CA ARG A 83 -3.75 -2.59 -23.40
C ARG A 83 -3.61 -2.54 -24.90
N GLY A 84 -4.12 -1.49 -25.47
CA GLY A 84 -3.99 -1.29 -26.90
C GLY A 84 -4.75 -0.11 -27.45
N VAL A 85 -4.69 -0.01 -28.78
CA VAL A 85 -5.42 1.01 -29.54
C VAL A 85 -6.13 0.34 -30.69
N PHE A 86 -7.44 0.43 -30.71
CA PHE A 86 -8.26 -0.11 -31.78
C PHE A 86 -8.69 0.98 -32.75
N ASN A 87 -8.34 0.82 -34.04
CA ASN A 87 -8.66 1.73 -35.16
C ASN A 87 -8.33 3.22 -34.91
N LYS A 88 -7.41 3.54 -33.99
CA LYS A 88 -7.13 4.92 -33.53
C LYS A 88 -8.34 5.62 -32.89
N ILE A 89 -9.43 4.89 -32.66
CA ILE A 89 -10.67 5.41 -32.08
C ILE A 89 -10.70 5.17 -30.58
N VAL A 90 -10.34 3.96 -30.15
CA VAL A 90 -10.40 3.58 -28.75
C VAL A 90 -8.99 3.16 -28.29
N SER A 91 -8.48 3.81 -27.26
CA SER A 91 -7.34 3.30 -26.49
C SER A 91 -7.84 2.76 -25.15
N TYR A 92 -7.24 1.67 -24.71
CA TYR A 92 -7.65 1.01 -23.47
C TYR A 92 -6.46 0.43 -22.73
N ASP A 93 -6.58 0.43 -21.40
CA ASP A 93 -5.72 -0.28 -20.47
C ASP A 93 -6.60 -0.87 -19.36
N LEU A 94 -6.62 -2.19 -19.29
CA LEU A 94 -7.41 -2.95 -18.33
C LEU A 94 -6.46 -3.84 -17.56
N SER A 95 -6.46 -3.74 -16.24
CA SER A 95 -5.55 -4.52 -15.39
C SER A 95 -6.22 -5.09 -14.17
N ALA A 96 -5.70 -6.22 -13.71
CA ALA A 96 -5.92 -6.77 -12.39
C ALA A 96 -4.61 -6.68 -11.62
N PHE A 97 -4.67 -6.29 -10.36
CA PHE A 97 -3.51 -6.20 -9.50
C PHE A 97 -3.72 -6.89 -8.16
N MET A 98 -2.63 -7.31 -7.54
CA MET A 98 -2.59 -7.81 -6.18
C MET A 98 -1.32 -7.34 -5.48
N LEU A 99 -1.50 -6.76 -4.30
CA LEU A 99 -0.44 -6.38 -3.38
C LEU A 99 -0.54 -7.29 -2.16
N TYR A 100 0.49 -8.06 -1.91
CA TYR A 100 0.59 -8.88 -0.71
C TYR A 100 1.64 -8.29 0.23
N TYR A 101 1.29 -8.15 1.50
CA TYR A 101 2.14 -7.63 2.55
C TYR A 101 2.28 -8.64 3.67
N ASN A 102 3.51 -8.97 4.02
CA ASN A 102 3.83 -9.64 5.27
C ASN A 102 4.13 -8.60 6.34
N ASP A 103 3.65 -8.85 7.56
CA ASP A 103 3.91 -8.01 8.73
C ASP A 103 3.55 -6.54 8.51
N ARG A 104 2.38 -6.26 7.90
CA ARG A 104 1.94 -4.89 7.62
C ARG A 104 1.91 -4.04 8.88
N ILE A 105 2.55 -2.88 8.83
CA ILE A 105 2.57 -1.92 9.92
C ILE A 105 1.26 -1.12 9.93
N GLY A 106 0.57 -1.14 11.06
CA GLY A 106 -0.71 -0.46 11.23
C GLY A 106 -0.92 -0.03 12.68
N PHE A 107 -2.16 0.29 13.00
CA PHE A 107 -2.62 0.60 14.35
C PHE A 107 -3.63 -0.43 14.80
N VAL A 108 -3.51 -0.85 16.07
CA VAL A 108 -4.48 -1.74 16.71
C VAL A 108 -4.81 -1.18 18.10
N GLN A 109 -6.10 -1.17 18.44
CA GLN A 109 -6.51 -0.85 19.80
C GLN A 109 -6.21 -2.04 20.72
N LYS A 110 -5.55 -1.76 21.85
CA LYS A 110 -5.13 -2.75 22.80
C LYS A 110 -5.44 -2.28 24.23
N VAL A 111 -5.94 -3.20 25.02
CA VAL A 111 -6.14 -2.96 26.47
C VAL A 111 -4.82 -3.25 27.17
N PHE A 112 -4.31 -2.28 27.90
CA PHE A 112 -3.07 -2.37 28.66
C PHE A 112 -3.34 -2.81 30.12
N GLN A 113 -2.29 -3.17 30.84
CA GLN A 113 -2.39 -3.66 32.24
C GLN A 113 -3.00 -2.63 33.19
N ASP A 114 -2.91 -1.36 32.87
CA ASP A 114 -3.53 -0.24 33.60
C ASP A 114 -5.04 -0.08 33.32
N GLY A 115 -5.63 -0.98 32.52
CA GLY A 115 -7.03 -0.93 32.09
C GLY A 115 -7.31 0.09 30.97
N ASN A 116 -6.34 0.88 30.55
CA ASN A 116 -6.50 1.88 29.51
C ASN A 116 -6.48 1.23 28.13
N ILE A 117 -7.31 1.74 27.23
CA ILE A 117 -7.29 1.39 25.81
C ILE A 117 -6.40 2.40 25.11
N LYS A 118 -5.34 1.93 24.46
CA LYS A 118 -4.45 2.75 23.63
C LYS A 118 -4.31 2.16 22.24
N SER A 119 -3.96 3.01 21.28
CA SER A 119 -3.67 2.60 19.91
C SER A 119 -2.19 2.21 19.80
N GLU A 120 -1.91 0.92 19.60
CA GLU A 120 -0.54 0.43 19.43
C GLU A 120 -0.15 0.47 17.95
N ARG A 121 0.98 1.13 17.64
CA ARG A 121 1.64 1.08 16.32
C ARG A 121 2.55 -0.13 16.28
N GLY A 122 2.34 -1.04 15.33
CA GLY A 122 3.14 -2.25 15.20
C GLY A 122 2.75 -3.05 13.98
N ASN A 123 3.29 -4.25 13.86
CA ASN A 123 2.91 -5.18 12.80
C ASN A 123 1.55 -5.79 13.15
N VAL A 124 0.56 -5.51 12.31
CA VAL A 124 -0.83 -5.95 12.51
C VAL A 124 -1.03 -7.37 11.99
N GLY A 125 -0.35 -7.71 10.90
CA GLY A 125 -0.46 -9.05 10.28
C GLY A 125 -0.24 -8.99 8.78
N ASP A 126 -0.42 -10.13 8.14
CA ASP A 126 -0.36 -10.24 6.68
C ASP A 126 -1.63 -9.70 6.04
N ALA A 127 -1.46 -8.96 4.95
CA ALA A 127 -2.57 -8.33 4.26
C ALA A 127 -2.47 -8.52 2.75
N VAL A 128 -3.64 -8.59 2.10
CA VAL A 128 -3.75 -8.55 0.65
C VAL A 128 -4.65 -7.39 0.24
N ILE A 129 -4.24 -6.67 -0.78
CA ILE A 129 -5.03 -5.67 -1.49
C ILE A 129 -5.06 -6.11 -2.94
N TYR A 130 -6.24 -6.17 -3.54
CA TYR A 130 -6.38 -6.59 -4.93
C TYR A 130 -7.50 -5.79 -5.59
N GLY A 131 -7.44 -5.70 -6.90
CA GLY A 131 -8.43 -4.93 -7.61
C GLY A 131 -8.35 -5.07 -9.11
N LEU A 132 -9.27 -4.34 -9.73
CA LEU A 132 -9.36 -4.16 -11.16
C LEU A 132 -9.27 -2.68 -11.47
N GLU A 133 -8.50 -2.32 -12.45
CA GLU A 133 -8.39 -0.96 -12.97
C GLU A 133 -8.69 -0.94 -14.46
N SER A 134 -9.36 0.10 -14.91
CA SER A 134 -9.61 0.30 -16.32
C SER A 134 -9.47 1.77 -16.69
N LEU A 135 -8.80 2.02 -17.78
CA LEU A 135 -8.78 3.29 -18.49
C LEU A 135 -9.22 3.03 -19.92
N VAL A 136 -10.27 3.69 -20.35
CA VAL A 136 -10.73 3.65 -21.74
C VAL A 136 -10.86 5.09 -22.24
N ASP A 137 -10.22 5.39 -23.34
CA ASP A 137 -10.24 6.70 -24.00
C ASP A 137 -10.80 6.58 -25.42
N PHE A 138 -11.74 7.44 -25.76
CA PHE A 138 -12.38 7.52 -27.06
C PHE A 138 -11.93 8.79 -27.78
N ASN A 139 -11.29 8.66 -28.91
CA ASN A 139 -11.01 9.77 -29.81
C ASN A 139 -12.29 10.15 -30.57
N LEU A 140 -12.95 11.22 -30.12
CA LEU A 140 -14.23 11.64 -30.67
C LEU A 140 -14.10 12.15 -32.12
N ILE A 141 -12.95 12.74 -32.47
CA ILE A 141 -12.69 13.23 -33.82
C ILE A 141 -12.69 12.06 -34.82
N LYS A 142 -11.98 10.98 -34.46
CA LYS A 142 -11.95 9.77 -35.30
C LYS A 142 -13.25 8.98 -35.26
N LEU A 143 -13.96 9.01 -34.11
CA LEU A 143 -15.24 8.32 -33.95
C LEU A 143 -16.32 8.94 -34.84
N PHE A 144 -16.34 10.27 -34.94
CA PHE A 144 -17.35 11.01 -35.70
C PHE A 144 -16.85 11.50 -37.09
N ASP A 145 -15.66 11.07 -37.50
CA ASP A 145 -15.02 11.44 -38.78
C ASP A 145 -14.98 12.96 -39.00
N ILE A 146 -14.60 13.68 -37.95
CA ILE A 146 -14.44 15.14 -37.98
C ILE A 146 -13.04 15.48 -38.48
N ASP A 147 -12.89 16.69 -39.04
CA ASP A 147 -11.61 17.19 -39.52
C ASP A 147 -10.51 17.13 -38.46
N ASP A 148 -9.32 16.65 -38.87
CA ASP A 148 -8.16 16.44 -38.00
C ASP A 148 -7.53 17.75 -37.44
N ASP A 149 -7.99 18.93 -37.91
CA ASP A 149 -7.58 20.23 -37.35
C ASP A 149 -8.03 20.43 -35.91
N TYR A 150 -8.93 19.58 -35.40
CA TYR A 150 -9.46 19.62 -34.04
C TYR A 150 -9.02 18.39 -33.25
N GLY A 151 -8.98 18.52 -31.93
CA GLY A 151 -8.71 17.43 -31.00
C GLY A 151 -9.80 17.37 -29.94
N ALA A 152 -10.47 16.21 -29.81
CA ALA A 152 -11.40 15.95 -28.71
C ALA A 152 -11.36 14.48 -28.33
N SER A 153 -11.31 14.20 -27.04
CA SER A 153 -11.42 12.85 -26.51
C SER A 153 -12.35 12.80 -25.30
N PHE A 154 -12.87 11.61 -25.02
CA PHE A 154 -13.64 11.29 -23.84
C PHE A 154 -13.05 10.04 -23.21
N PHE A 155 -12.70 10.11 -21.92
CA PHE A 155 -12.14 8.96 -21.22
C PHE A 155 -12.97 8.59 -19.98
N VAL A 156 -12.91 7.32 -19.64
CA VAL A 156 -13.46 6.74 -18.41
C VAL A 156 -12.33 6.01 -17.69
N ASN A 157 -12.11 6.36 -16.44
CA ASN A 157 -11.21 5.67 -15.54
C ASN A 157 -12.02 5.06 -14.40
N THR A 158 -11.81 3.76 -14.12
CA THR A 158 -12.52 3.04 -13.06
C THR A 158 -11.53 2.19 -12.28
N SER A 159 -11.67 2.18 -10.96
CA SER A 159 -10.91 1.30 -10.08
C SER A 159 -11.86 0.64 -9.08
N LEU A 160 -11.76 -0.69 -8.96
CA LEU A 160 -12.47 -1.50 -7.98
C LEU A 160 -11.42 -2.17 -7.11
N ILE A 161 -11.43 -1.85 -5.83
CA ILE A 161 -10.38 -2.29 -4.89
C ILE A 161 -11.05 -2.95 -3.69
N ASP A 162 -10.50 -4.09 -3.28
CA ASP A 162 -10.83 -4.75 -2.03
C ASP A 162 -9.54 -5.09 -1.26
N SER A 163 -9.65 -5.22 0.06
CA SER A 163 -8.49 -5.46 0.91
C SER A 163 -8.85 -6.26 2.15
N GLN A 164 -7.96 -7.15 2.58
CA GLN A 164 -8.22 -8.02 3.71
C GLN A 164 -6.95 -8.42 4.44
N TYR A 165 -7.00 -8.47 5.77
CA TYR A 165 -6.00 -9.15 6.58
C TYR A 165 -6.16 -10.66 6.46
N LYS A 166 -5.11 -11.37 6.04
CA LYS A 166 -5.10 -12.84 5.80
C LYS A 166 -4.65 -13.62 7.02
N ALA A 167 -3.68 -13.10 7.75
CA ALA A 167 -3.17 -13.69 8.98
C ALA A 167 -2.80 -12.59 9.96
N SER A 168 -3.09 -12.81 11.23
CA SER A 168 -2.68 -11.91 12.31
C SER A 168 -2.56 -12.70 13.60
N SER A 169 -1.54 -12.39 14.40
CA SER A 169 -1.43 -12.85 15.78
C SER A 169 -2.39 -12.11 16.74
N ILE A 170 -3.05 -11.06 16.25
CA ILE A 170 -3.99 -10.24 17.01
C ILE A 170 -5.39 -10.77 16.77
N ASN A 171 -6.08 -11.13 17.86
CA ASN A 171 -7.43 -11.68 17.78
C ASN A 171 -8.41 -10.71 17.11
N GLY A 172 -9.22 -11.24 16.20
CA GLY A 172 -10.29 -10.49 15.52
C GLY A 172 -9.85 -9.61 14.36
N ILE A 173 -8.59 -9.66 13.94
CA ILE A 173 -8.07 -8.91 12.79
C ILE A 173 -8.19 -9.70 11.48
N THR A 174 -7.90 -11.01 11.52
CA THR A 174 -7.99 -11.87 10.32
C THR A 174 -9.38 -11.77 9.69
N GLY A 175 -9.44 -11.51 8.39
CA GLY A 175 -10.67 -11.32 7.64
C GLY A 175 -11.26 -9.90 7.70
N LYS A 176 -10.66 -8.98 8.43
CA LYS A 176 -11.05 -7.55 8.41
C LYS A 176 -10.41 -6.82 7.24
N ASN A 177 -11.05 -5.76 6.80
CA ASN A 177 -10.49 -4.88 5.77
C ASN A 177 -9.26 -4.14 6.31
N VAL A 178 -8.33 -3.86 5.39
CA VAL A 178 -7.05 -3.18 5.66
C VAL A 178 -7.25 -1.68 5.71
#